data_60e177d48735b54f9a600abdd4cf5f5a
#
_entry.id   60e177d48735b54f9a600abdd4cf5f5a
#
_cell.length_a   1.000
_cell.length_b   1.000
_cell.length_c   1.000
_cell.angle_alpha   90.00
_cell.angle_beta   90.00
_cell.angle_gamma   90.00
#
_symmetry.space_group_name_H-M   'P 1'
#
loop_
_entity.id
_entity.type
_entity.pdbx_description
1 polymer ?
#
loop_
_entity_poly.entity_id
_entity_poly.type
_entity_poly.pdbx_seq_one_letter_code
_entity_poly.pdbx_strand_id
1 'polypeptide(L)'
;IINRLLTLYVMIVLGLTMGLQPIVGYNFGAQKHDRVKATLRLSIIAGVCITSTGFIICELFPHAVSAIFTSDEQLIDMASRGVRIGIAMFPLVGAQIVIGNFFQSIGKAKISIFLSLTRQLLYLLPGLIILPRYMGLDGIWTCMPVSDFFAFVTAVIALWIYISRPRHYT
;
A
#
# COMPACT_ATOMS: atom_id res chain seq x y z
N ILE A 1 -13.94 -9.04 8.31
CA ILE A 1 -13.66 -9.82 7.08
C ILE A 1 -12.67 -9.06 6.20
N ILE A 2 -13.02 -7.89 5.69
CA ILE A 2 -12.21 -7.07 4.78
C ILE A 2 -10.78 -6.87 5.32
N ASN A 3 -10.65 -6.41 6.56
CA ASN A 3 -9.35 -6.15 7.16
C ASN A 3 -8.45 -7.40 7.25
N ARG A 4 -9.01 -8.58 7.49
CA ARG A 4 -8.22 -9.82 7.56
C ARG A 4 -7.63 -10.20 6.22
N LEU A 5 -8.41 -10.06 5.14
CA LEU A 5 -7.95 -10.28 3.78
C LEU A 5 -6.82 -9.33 3.39
N LEU A 6 -7.07 -8.02 3.59
CA LEU A 6 -6.08 -7.00 3.30
C LEU A 6 -4.78 -7.23 4.07
N THR A 7 -4.89 -7.64 5.35
CA THR A 7 -3.73 -7.94 6.19
C THR A 7 -2.90 -9.09 5.63
N LEU A 8 -3.50 -10.16 5.10
CA LEU A 8 -2.76 -11.27 4.50
C LEU A 8 -1.91 -10.82 3.31
N TYR A 9 -2.49 -10.06 2.38
CA TYR A 9 -1.74 -9.53 1.23
C TYR A 9 -0.67 -8.53 1.64
N VAL A 10 -0.97 -7.67 2.61
CA VAL A 10 0.02 -6.73 3.18
C VAL A 10 1.19 -7.49 3.81
N MET A 11 0.94 -8.59 4.52
CA MET A 11 2.00 -9.42 5.09
C MET A 11 2.90 -10.03 4.02
N ILE A 12 2.35 -10.45 2.88
CA ILE A 12 3.15 -10.96 1.75
C ILE A 12 4.07 -9.86 1.21
N VAL A 13 3.53 -8.66 1.01
CA VAL A 13 4.33 -7.50 0.55
C VAL A 13 5.38 -7.10 1.59
N LEU A 14 5.06 -7.16 2.88
CA LEU A 14 6.03 -6.92 3.95
C LEU A 14 7.15 -7.96 3.93
N GLY A 15 6.85 -9.23 3.69
CA GLY A 15 7.87 -10.27 3.47
C GLY A 15 8.81 -9.94 2.31
N LEU A 16 8.26 -9.45 1.19
CA LEU A 16 9.05 -8.95 0.06
C LEU A 16 9.99 -7.80 0.49
N THR A 17 9.47 -6.85 1.29
CA THR A 17 10.27 -5.70 1.74
C THR A 17 11.34 -6.07 2.76
N MET A 18 11.16 -7.12 3.53
CA MET A 18 12.19 -7.67 4.41
C MET A 18 13.41 -8.16 3.61
N GLY A 19 13.20 -8.74 2.42
CA GLY A 19 14.28 -9.08 1.49
C GLY A 19 14.90 -7.86 0.80
N LEU A 20 14.10 -6.84 0.49
CA LEU A 20 14.58 -5.61 -0.12
C LEU A 20 15.54 -4.83 0.79
N GLN A 21 15.24 -4.75 2.09
CA GLN A 21 15.98 -3.91 3.04
C GLN A 21 17.49 -4.19 3.05
N PRO A 22 17.98 -5.45 3.26
CA PRO A 22 19.42 -5.71 3.27
C PRO A 22 20.08 -5.48 1.91
N ILE A 23 19.40 -5.80 0.81
CA ILE A 23 19.93 -5.63 -0.54
C ILE A 23 20.12 -4.15 -0.84
N VAL A 24 19.11 -3.33 -0.59
CA VAL A 24 19.16 -1.89 -0.80
C VAL A 24 20.16 -1.25 0.14
N GLY A 25 20.13 -1.57 1.43
CA GLY A 25 21.03 -1.00 2.43
C GLY A 25 22.51 -1.27 2.11
N TYR A 26 22.84 -2.51 1.77
CA TYR A 26 24.20 -2.89 1.39
C TYR A 26 24.67 -2.18 0.13
N ASN A 27 23.89 -2.20 -0.96
CA ASN A 27 24.27 -1.57 -2.22
C ASN A 27 24.29 -0.03 -2.12
N PHE A 28 23.43 0.55 -1.28
CA PHE A 28 23.44 1.98 -1.00
C PHE A 28 24.71 2.39 -0.25
N GLY A 29 25.10 1.66 0.80
CA GLY A 29 26.36 1.89 1.52
C GLY A 29 27.60 1.67 0.65
N ALA A 30 27.55 0.74 -0.31
CA ALA A 30 28.59 0.49 -1.30
C ALA A 30 28.57 1.48 -2.49
N GLN A 31 27.71 2.50 -2.47
CA GLN A 31 27.52 3.51 -3.53
C GLN A 31 27.14 2.92 -4.91
N LYS A 32 26.58 1.70 -4.95
CA LYS A 32 26.14 1.03 -6.17
C LYS A 32 24.71 1.45 -6.55
N HIS A 33 24.55 2.72 -6.93
CA HIS A 33 23.24 3.34 -7.15
C HIS A 33 22.40 2.67 -8.24
N ASP A 34 23.03 2.11 -9.27
CA ASP A 34 22.31 1.40 -10.34
C ASP A 34 21.66 0.12 -9.81
N ARG A 35 22.35 -0.60 -8.91
CA ARG A 35 21.77 -1.78 -8.26
C ARG A 35 20.64 -1.42 -7.32
N VAL A 36 20.77 -0.31 -6.59
CA VAL A 36 19.70 0.21 -5.72
C VAL A 36 18.46 0.54 -6.53
N LYS A 37 18.59 1.25 -7.66
CA LYS A 37 17.47 1.57 -8.57
C LYS A 37 16.84 0.32 -9.19
N ALA A 38 17.66 -0.63 -9.62
CA ALA A 38 17.18 -1.89 -10.20
C ALA A 38 16.38 -2.70 -9.16
N THR A 39 16.89 -2.83 -7.94
CA THR A 39 16.22 -3.52 -6.85
C THR A 39 14.90 -2.83 -6.48
N LEU A 40 14.89 -1.50 -6.36
CA LEU A 40 13.68 -0.74 -6.09
C LEU A 40 12.61 -0.97 -7.18
N ARG A 41 13.00 -0.85 -8.46
CA ARG A 41 12.09 -1.06 -9.59
C ARG A 41 11.50 -2.46 -9.57
N LEU A 42 12.34 -3.49 -9.39
CA LEU A 42 11.89 -4.87 -9.34
C LEU A 42 10.93 -5.12 -8.17
N SER A 43 11.24 -4.56 -6.99
CA SER A 43 10.39 -4.70 -5.81
C SER A 43 9.06 -3.96 -5.94
N ILE A 44 9.02 -2.79 -6.60
CA ILE A 44 7.76 -2.10 -6.91
C ILE A 44 6.91 -2.96 -7.84
N ILE A 45 7.49 -3.50 -8.91
CA ILE A 45 6.77 -4.37 -9.86
C ILE A 45 6.23 -5.60 -9.12
N ALA A 46 7.05 -6.28 -8.33
CA ALA A 46 6.64 -7.45 -7.56
C ALA A 46 5.52 -7.09 -6.55
N GLY A 47 5.65 -6.00 -5.81
CA GLY A 47 4.64 -5.54 -4.87
C GLY A 47 3.30 -5.22 -5.54
N VAL A 48 3.34 -4.52 -6.68
CA VAL A 48 2.13 -4.24 -7.49
C VAL A 48 1.52 -5.53 -8.03
N CYS A 49 2.31 -6.48 -8.53
CA CYS A 49 1.81 -7.77 -9.02
C CYS A 49 1.11 -8.56 -7.90
N ILE A 50 1.69 -8.62 -6.70
CA ILE A 50 1.11 -9.32 -5.55
C ILE A 50 -0.23 -8.68 -5.17
N THR A 51 -0.27 -7.38 -5.01
CA THR A 51 -1.51 -6.68 -4.63
C THR A 51 -2.55 -6.67 -5.74
N SER A 52 -2.14 -6.61 -7.01
CA SER A 52 -3.03 -6.73 -8.15
C SER A 52 -3.66 -8.12 -8.25
N THR A 53 -2.92 -9.18 -7.92
CA THR A 53 -3.48 -10.54 -7.85
C THR A 53 -4.58 -10.60 -6.78
N GLY A 54 -4.35 -10.03 -5.61
CA GLY A 54 -5.36 -9.92 -4.55
C GLY A 54 -6.58 -9.11 -5.00
N PHE A 55 -6.36 -8.00 -5.67
CA PHE A 55 -7.43 -7.18 -6.26
C PHE A 55 -8.28 -7.98 -7.24
N ILE A 56 -7.66 -8.66 -8.20
CA ILE A 56 -8.36 -9.46 -9.22
C ILE A 56 -9.18 -10.57 -8.58
N ILE A 57 -8.61 -11.30 -7.62
CA ILE A 57 -9.32 -12.39 -6.92
C ILE A 57 -10.55 -11.86 -6.18
N CYS A 58 -10.40 -10.78 -5.46
CA CYS A 58 -11.50 -10.19 -4.69
C CYS A 58 -12.56 -9.52 -5.58
N GLU A 59 -12.18 -9.01 -6.75
CA GLU A 59 -13.13 -8.40 -7.69
C GLU A 59 -13.94 -9.46 -8.45
N LEU A 60 -13.28 -10.57 -8.85
CA LEU A 60 -13.94 -11.65 -9.59
C LEU A 60 -14.79 -12.56 -8.68
N PHE A 61 -14.34 -12.79 -7.45
CA PHE A 61 -14.97 -13.74 -6.52
C PHE A 61 -15.28 -13.13 -5.15
N PRO A 62 -15.95 -11.96 -5.06
CA PRO A 62 -16.14 -11.27 -3.79
C PRO A 62 -17.00 -12.09 -2.81
N HIS A 63 -18.00 -12.80 -3.30
CA HIS A 63 -18.85 -13.70 -2.50
C HIS A 63 -18.06 -14.88 -1.93
N ALA A 64 -17.31 -15.58 -2.76
CA ALA A 64 -16.50 -16.73 -2.32
C ALA A 64 -15.46 -16.32 -1.28
N VAL A 65 -14.82 -15.17 -1.50
CA VAL A 65 -13.84 -14.61 -0.56
C VAL A 65 -14.49 -14.23 0.77
N SER A 66 -15.68 -13.63 0.76
CA SER A 66 -16.42 -13.29 1.97
C SER A 66 -16.94 -14.52 2.71
N ALA A 67 -17.38 -15.56 1.99
CA ALA A 67 -17.86 -16.81 2.54
C ALA A 67 -16.79 -17.62 3.31
N ILE A 68 -15.51 -17.39 3.04
CA ILE A 68 -14.41 -18.01 3.83
C ILE A 68 -14.45 -17.56 5.31
N PHE A 69 -14.97 -16.35 5.58
CA PHE A 69 -14.92 -15.73 6.90
C PHE A 69 -16.25 -15.78 7.68
N THR A 70 -17.37 -16.05 7.01
CA THR A 70 -18.68 -16.12 7.64
C THR A 70 -19.61 -17.01 6.82
N SER A 71 -20.61 -17.62 7.49
CA SER A 71 -21.66 -18.40 6.87
C SER A 71 -23.00 -17.64 6.82
N ASP A 72 -23.05 -16.41 7.30
CA ASP A 72 -24.23 -15.55 7.30
C ASP A 72 -24.36 -14.86 5.93
N GLU A 73 -25.42 -15.19 5.18
CA GLU A 73 -25.66 -14.65 3.84
C GLU A 73 -25.78 -13.13 3.80
N GLN A 74 -26.41 -12.52 4.79
CA GLN A 74 -26.55 -11.06 4.85
C GLN A 74 -25.18 -10.38 5.06
N LEU A 75 -24.34 -10.98 5.89
CA LEU A 75 -22.96 -10.50 6.10
C LEU A 75 -22.09 -10.74 4.88
N ILE A 76 -22.28 -11.82 4.14
CA ILE A 76 -21.55 -12.10 2.90
C ILE A 76 -21.86 -11.03 1.84
N ASP A 77 -23.14 -10.68 1.64
CA ASP A 77 -23.54 -9.67 0.66
C ASP A 77 -22.97 -8.29 1.00
N MET A 78 -23.10 -7.89 2.26
CA MET A 78 -22.57 -6.62 2.73
C MET A 78 -21.03 -6.57 2.62
N ALA A 79 -20.35 -7.65 3.04
CA ALA A 79 -18.90 -7.75 2.98
C ALA A 79 -18.39 -7.77 1.54
N SER A 80 -19.07 -8.46 0.62
CA SER A 80 -18.74 -8.52 -0.80
C SER A 80 -18.74 -7.14 -1.44
N ARG A 81 -19.75 -6.33 -1.13
CA ARG A 81 -19.83 -4.95 -1.58
C ARG A 81 -18.70 -4.09 -0.98
N GLY A 82 -18.46 -4.22 0.31
CA GLY A 82 -17.40 -3.48 1.00
C GLY A 82 -15.99 -3.88 0.53
N VAL A 83 -15.76 -5.17 0.22
CA VAL A 83 -14.50 -5.67 -0.34
C VAL A 83 -14.23 -5.00 -1.69
N ARG A 84 -15.18 -5.00 -2.62
CA ARG A 84 -15.01 -4.39 -3.94
C ARG A 84 -14.68 -2.90 -3.86
N ILE A 85 -15.35 -2.16 -3.01
CA ILE A 85 -15.08 -0.73 -2.82
C ILE A 85 -13.71 -0.53 -2.15
N GLY A 86 -13.47 -1.20 -1.03
CA GLY A 86 -12.29 -0.98 -0.21
C GLY A 86 -10.96 -1.39 -0.87
N ILE A 87 -11.03 -2.34 -1.82
CA ILE A 87 -9.83 -2.87 -2.49
C ILE A 87 -9.54 -2.17 -3.85
N ALA A 88 -10.38 -1.23 -4.28
CA ALA A 88 -10.29 -0.62 -5.60
C ALA A 88 -8.90 -0.03 -5.95
N MET A 89 -8.20 0.52 -4.97
CA MET A 89 -6.84 1.07 -5.13
C MET A 89 -5.73 0.16 -4.57
N PHE A 90 -6.06 -1.09 -4.26
CA PHE A 90 -5.12 -2.03 -3.65
C PHE A 90 -3.83 -2.26 -4.44
N PRO A 91 -3.83 -2.29 -5.79
CA PRO A 91 -2.59 -2.35 -6.56
C PRO A 91 -1.59 -1.24 -6.22
N LEU A 92 -2.07 -0.04 -5.88
CA LEU A 92 -1.22 1.09 -5.50
C LEU A 92 -0.60 0.93 -4.11
N VAL A 93 -1.26 0.20 -3.22
CA VAL A 93 -0.78 -0.06 -1.85
C VAL A 93 0.53 -0.84 -1.88
N GLY A 94 0.67 -1.81 -2.79
CA GLY A 94 1.92 -2.57 -2.96
C GLY A 94 3.11 -1.67 -3.27
N ALA A 95 2.96 -0.76 -4.22
CA ALA A 95 4.01 0.21 -4.56
C ALA A 95 4.31 1.16 -3.39
N GLN A 96 3.28 1.65 -2.70
CA GLN A 96 3.44 2.56 -1.56
C GLN A 96 4.22 1.92 -0.41
N ILE A 97 3.92 0.67 -0.06
CA ILE A 97 4.62 -0.08 0.99
C ILE A 97 6.10 -0.25 0.61
N VAL A 98 6.39 -0.62 -0.63
CA VAL A 98 7.77 -0.78 -1.13
C VAL A 98 8.52 0.55 -1.07
N ILE A 99 7.92 1.67 -1.51
CA ILE A 99 8.55 2.99 -1.47
C ILE A 99 8.84 3.42 -0.03
N GLY A 100 7.90 3.22 0.90
CA GLY A 100 8.09 3.53 2.31
C GLY A 100 9.27 2.75 2.92
N ASN A 101 9.32 1.44 2.67
CA ASN A 101 10.42 0.58 3.13
C ASN A 101 11.76 0.90 2.44
N PHE A 102 11.74 1.33 1.19
CA PHE A 102 12.95 1.81 0.50
C PHE A 102 13.59 2.99 1.24
N PHE A 103 12.80 4.01 1.61
CA PHE A 103 13.33 5.14 2.38
C PHE A 103 13.90 4.73 3.74
N GLN A 104 13.30 3.74 4.37
CA GLN A 104 13.82 3.17 5.62
C GLN A 104 15.16 2.46 5.38
N SER A 105 15.28 1.70 4.29
CA SER A 105 16.49 0.94 3.93
C SER A 105 17.71 1.83 3.64
N ILE A 106 17.50 3.04 3.11
CA ILE A 106 18.58 4.02 2.84
C ILE A 106 18.83 4.98 4.01
N GLY A 107 18.34 4.65 5.21
CA GLY A 107 18.53 5.45 6.41
C GLY A 107 17.68 6.73 6.49
N LYS A 108 16.69 6.92 5.59
CA LYS A 108 15.80 8.09 5.60
C LYS A 108 14.48 7.80 6.32
N ALA A 109 14.60 7.28 7.54
CA ALA A 109 13.46 6.89 8.37
C ALA A 109 12.43 8.03 8.55
N LYS A 110 12.87 9.28 8.62
CA LYS A 110 11.96 10.45 8.73
C LYS A 110 10.98 10.54 7.56
N ILE A 111 11.44 10.25 6.33
CA ILE A 111 10.56 10.27 5.15
C ILE A 111 9.59 9.08 5.21
N SER A 112 10.06 7.89 5.57
CA SER A 112 9.22 6.71 5.74
C SER A 112 8.12 6.93 6.78
N ILE A 113 8.48 7.47 7.95
CA ILE A 113 7.52 7.82 9.02
C ILE A 113 6.53 8.87 8.51
N PHE A 114 7.01 9.91 7.83
CA PHE A 114 6.14 10.95 7.26
C PHE A 114 5.10 10.34 6.30
N LEU A 115 5.52 9.48 5.37
CA LEU A 115 4.61 8.82 4.43
C LEU A 115 3.55 7.97 5.15
N SER A 116 3.96 7.21 6.18
CA SER A 116 3.04 6.37 6.97
C SER A 116 2.06 7.20 7.77
N LEU A 117 2.53 8.26 8.44
CA LEU A 117 1.68 9.15 9.23
C LEU A 117 0.72 9.96 8.35
N THR A 118 1.18 10.43 7.20
CA THR A 118 0.34 11.16 6.23
C THR A 118 -0.82 10.30 5.77
N ARG A 119 -0.59 9.03 5.43
CA ARG A 119 -1.66 8.10 5.08
C ARG A 119 -2.67 7.96 6.21
N GLN A 120 -2.21 7.71 7.42
CA GLN A 120 -3.06 7.40 8.57
C GLN A 120 -3.80 8.62 9.10
N LEU A 121 -3.07 9.71 9.34
CA LEU A 121 -3.60 10.90 10.03
C LEU A 121 -4.19 11.93 9.08
N LEU A 122 -3.58 12.11 7.89
CA LEU A 122 -3.97 13.19 6.98
C LEU A 122 -5.05 12.76 6.00
N TYR A 123 -5.05 11.50 5.58
CA TYR A 123 -5.99 11.00 4.57
C TYR A 123 -7.07 10.10 5.16
N LEU A 124 -6.70 9.08 5.96
CA LEU A 124 -7.67 8.12 6.48
C LEU A 124 -8.56 8.73 7.56
N LEU A 125 -8.01 9.43 8.56
CA LEU A 125 -8.80 10.00 9.66
C LEU A 125 -9.81 11.04 9.19
N PRO A 126 -9.44 12.08 8.39
CA PRO A 126 -10.42 13.02 7.87
C PRO A 126 -11.44 12.35 6.95
N GLY A 127 -11.00 11.37 6.15
CA GLY A 127 -11.89 10.58 5.31
C GLY A 127 -12.96 9.86 6.12
N LEU A 128 -12.60 9.20 7.22
CA LEU A 128 -13.52 8.51 8.12
C LEU A 128 -14.50 9.45 8.84
N ILE A 129 -14.18 10.72 9.00
CA ILE A 129 -15.06 11.70 9.61
C ILE A 129 -16.01 12.31 8.57
N ILE A 130 -15.52 12.58 7.38
CA ILE A 130 -16.23 13.33 6.34
C ILE A 130 -17.11 12.41 5.48
N LEU A 131 -16.54 11.34 4.89
CA LEU A 131 -17.25 10.50 3.92
C LEU A 131 -18.48 9.80 4.47
N PRO A 132 -18.47 9.25 5.70
CA PRO A 132 -19.68 8.60 6.25
C PRO A 132 -20.85 9.55 6.45
N ARG A 133 -20.61 10.85 6.60
CA ARG A 133 -21.68 11.87 6.73
C ARG A 133 -22.46 12.05 5.43
N TYR A 134 -21.82 11.80 4.28
CA TYR A 134 -22.45 11.96 2.96
C TYR A 134 -22.91 10.64 2.34
N MET A 135 -22.20 9.54 2.62
CA MET A 135 -22.39 8.25 1.95
C MET A 135 -22.74 7.11 2.92
N GLY A 136 -22.91 7.38 4.22
CA GLY A 136 -23.22 6.35 5.22
C GLY A 136 -22.15 5.26 5.28
N LEU A 137 -22.57 3.98 5.27
CA LEU A 137 -21.67 2.84 5.38
C LEU A 137 -20.71 2.72 4.19
N ASP A 138 -21.15 3.03 2.98
CA ASP A 138 -20.32 3.02 1.78
C ASP A 138 -19.18 4.08 1.89
N GLY A 139 -19.42 5.16 2.61
CA GLY A 139 -18.42 6.18 2.90
C GLY A 139 -17.25 5.66 3.72
N ILE A 140 -17.50 4.75 4.68
CA ILE A 140 -16.44 4.10 5.47
C ILE A 140 -15.54 3.27 4.56
N TRP A 141 -16.11 2.50 3.65
CA TRP A 141 -15.34 1.66 2.72
C TRP A 141 -14.59 2.49 1.68
N THR A 142 -15.20 3.58 1.19
CA THR A 142 -14.60 4.50 0.21
C THR A 142 -13.41 5.29 0.80
N CYS A 143 -13.34 5.48 2.12
CA CYS A 143 -12.20 6.13 2.76
C CYS A 143 -10.87 5.41 2.48
N MET A 144 -10.89 4.07 2.43
CA MET A 144 -9.68 3.28 2.20
C MET A 144 -9.04 3.57 0.83
N PRO A 145 -9.74 3.37 -0.31
CA PRO A 145 -9.15 3.64 -1.62
C PRO A 145 -8.80 5.11 -1.84
N VAL A 146 -9.57 6.04 -1.29
CA VAL A 146 -9.26 7.47 -1.38
C VAL A 146 -7.96 7.77 -0.64
N SER A 147 -7.81 7.27 0.58
CA SER A 147 -6.59 7.45 1.36
C SER A 147 -5.37 6.79 0.70
N ASP A 148 -5.55 5.60 0.13
CA ASP A 148 -4.49 4.87 -0.55
C ASP A 148 -4.04 5.59 -1.82
N PHE A 149 -4.97 6.16 -2.58
CA PHE A 149 -4.65 6.96 -3.76
C PHE A 149 -3.79 8.18 -3.41
N PHE A 150 -4.22 9.00 -2.44
CA PHE A 150 -3.46 10.18 -2.03
C PHE A 150 -2.12 9.81 -1.40
N ALA A 151 -2.08 8.76 -0.62
CA ALA A 151 -0.83 8.26 -0.03
C ALA A 151 0.14 7.74 -1.10
N PHE A 152 -0.34 7.06 -2.13
CA PHE A 152 0.47 6.65 -3.27
C PHE A 152 1.04 7.85 -4.02
N VAL A 153 0.22 8.85 -4.34
CA VAL A 153 0.68 10.09 -5.00
C VAL A 153 1.77 10.77 -4.16
N THR A 154 1.56 10.88 -2.85
CA THR A 154 2.56 11.47 -1.94
C THR A 154 3.86 10.66 -1.94
N ALA A 155 3.79 9.33 -1.92
CA ALA A 155 4.96 8.46 -1.97
C ALA A 155 5.73 8.58 -3.29
N VAL A 156 5.04 8.64 -4.42
CA VAL A 156 5.65 8.84 -5.75
C VAL A 156 6.31 10.20 -5.84
N ILE A 157 5.68 11.26 -5.36
CA ILE A 157 6.26 12.61 -5.34
C ILE A 157 7.53 12.63 -4.49
N ALA A 158 7.49 12.03 -3.29
CA ALA A 158 8.66 11.95 -2.41
C ALA A 158 9.81 11.18 -3.09
N LEU A 159 9.52 10.07 -3.76
CA LEU A 159 10.50 9.29 -4.50
C LEU A 159 11.06 10.07 -5.69
N TRP A 160 10.20 10.75 -6.44
CA TRP A 160 10.61 11.57 -7.59
C TRP A 160 11.52 12.71 -7.17
N ILE A 161 11.17 13.46 -6.12
CA ILE A 161 12.01 14.52 -5.55
C ILE A 161 13.37 13.95 -5.09
N TYR A 162 13.36 12.77 -4.49
CA TYR A 162 14.58 12.11 -4.03
C TYR A 162 15.50 11.75 -5.19
N ILE A 163 14.96 11.18 -6.27
CA ILE A 163 15.75 10.74 -7.45
C ILE A 163 16.20 11.96 -8.29
N SER A 164 15.36 13.00 -8.40
CA SER A 164 15.62 14.16 -9.24
C SER A 164 16.61 15.17 -8.64
N ARG A 165 16.87 15.09 -7.34
CA ARG A 165 17.89 15.97 -6.74
C ARG A 165 19.28 15.40 -7.01
N PRO A 166 20.12 16.09 -7.83
CA PRO A 166 21.52 15.73 -7.96
C PRO A 166 22.18 15.91 -6.58
N ARG A 167 22.54 14.80 -5.95
CA ARG A 167 23.20 14.85 -4.64
C ARG A 167 24.69 14.77 -4.83
N HIS A 168 25.35 15.79 -4.35
CA HIS A 168 26.66 15.66 -3.79
C HIS A 168 26.60 14.59 -2.70
N TYR A 169 27.01 13.37 -3.02
CA TYR A 169 27.29 12.31 -2.07
C TYR A 169 28.65 12.63 -1.46
N THR A 170 28.66 13.51 -0.47
CA THR A 170 29.74 13.62 0.51
C THR A 170 29.31 12.88 1.75
#